data_bd48650f2806cf2c3163dd6af0072a1a
#
_entry.id   bd48650f2806cf2c3163dd6af0072a1a
#
_cell.length_a   1.000
_cell.length_b   1.000
_cell.length_c   1.000
_cell.angle_alpha   90.00
_cell.angle_beta   90.00
_cell.angle_gamma   90.00
#
_symmetry.space_group_name_H-M   'P 1'
#
loop_
_entity.id
_entity.type
_entity.pdbx_description
1 polymer ?
#
loop_
_entity_poly.entity_id
_entity_poly.type
_entity_poly.pdbx_seq_one_letter_code
_entity_poly.pdbx_strand_id
1 'polypeptide(L)'
;MIITIDGPAGSGKGTIAAALAKKYKMAYFDTGMVYRAVGLQMVLNGYDLNDEEKAASFAKTLTFPKMMELSKNKDFRSDVGSKAASVISAYPSVRAALLEMQKNFAKNPVFEDGTSANGAIYDGRDTGTVICPQADLKFYVIADLTVRAQRRCKDLIAAGHNTTFEQVYADMKARDDRDLNRSSAPLKPAPDAVMIDTSTYKLEDSLKVIIPLVDKKLAASAAK
;
A
#
# COMPACT_ATOMS: atom_id res chain seq x y z
N MET A 1 3.42 18.11 -4.83
CA MET A 1 4.42 17.29 -4.10
C MET A 1 3.96 15.85 -4.03
N ILE A 2 4.88 14.89 -4.25
CA ILE A 2 4.60 13.44 -4.15
C ILE A 2 5.46 12.85 -3.03
N ILE A 3 4.81 12.12 -2.12
CA ILE A 3 5.47 11.39 -1.03
C ILE A 3 5.17 9.90 -1.20
N THR A 4 6.17 9.06 -1.08
CA THR A 4 6.00 7.60 -1.10
C THR A 4 6.38 6.98 0.23
N ILE A 5 5.59 5.99 0.66
CA ILE A 5 5.79 5.28 1.92
C ILE A 5 5.68 3.78 1.63
N ASP A 6 6.82 3.13 1.52
CA ASP A 6 6.91 1.70 1.25
C ASP A 6 7.28 0.90 2.50
N GLY A 7 7.05 -0.39 2.48
CA GLY A 7 7.42 -1.30 3.58
C GLY A 7 6.53 -2.53 3.66
N PRO A 8 6.89 -3.51 4.50
CA PRO A 8 6.15 -4.77 4.63
C PRO A 8 4.74 -4.57 5.23
N ALA A 9 3.93 -5.62 5.16
CA ALA A 9 2.59 -5.60 5.75
C ALA A 9 2.66 -5.39 7.27
N GLY A 10 1.75 -4.58 7.84
CA GLY A 10 1.69 -4.34 9.28
C GLY A 10 2.79 -3.44 9.86
N SER A 11 3.65 -2.82 9.05
CA SER A 11 4.69 -1.88 9.51
C SER A 11 4.15 -0.51 9.99
N GLY A 12 2.85 -0.25 9.90
CA GLY A 12 2.27 1.03 10.28
C GLY A 12 2.29 2.11 9.17
N LYS A 13 2.85 1.81 8.00
CA LYS A 13 2.97 2.76 6.89
C LYS A 13 1.64 3.40 6.47
N GLY A 14 0.55 2.63 6.36
CA GLY A 14 -0.77 3.15 5.99
C GLY A 14 -1.31 4.14 7.00
N THR A 15 -1.10 3.90 8.30
CA THR A 15 -1.49 4.82 9.37
C THR A 15 -0.70 6.13 9.29
N ILE A 16 0.62 6.02 9.04
CA ILE A 16 1.50 7.18 8.82
C ILE A 16 1.05 7.94 7.58
N ALA A 17 0.81 7.25 6.45
CA ALA A 17 0.37 7.86 5.20
C ALA A 17 -0.95 8.64 5.35
N ALA A 18 -1.95 8.02 5.99
CA ALA A 18 -3.24 8.67 6.26
C ALA A 18 -3.12 9.89 7.16
N ALA A 19 -2.28 9.82 8.21
CA ALA A 19 -2.03 10.95 9.10
C ALA A 19 -1.37 12.13 8.38
N LEU A 20 -0.38 11.86 7.53
CA LEU A 20 0.28 12.88 6.71
C LEU A 20 -0.67 13.46 5.66
N ALA A 21 -1.46 12.63 4.97
CA ALA A 21 -2.43 13.07 3.99
C ALA A 21 -3.44 14.05 4.60
N LYS A 22 -3.95 13.73 5.79
CA LYS A 22 -4.84 14.61 6.54
C LYS A 22 -4.15 15.92 6.95
N LYS A 23 -2.93 15.84 7.50
CA LYS A 23 -2.18 17.01 7.98
C LYS A 23 -1.88 18.00 6.86
N TYR A 24 -1.44 17.50 5.70
CA TYR A 24 -0.98 18.32 4.59
C TYR A 24 -2.04 18.53 3.50
N LYS A 25 -3.26 18.02 3.69
CA LYS A 25 -4.37 18.08 2.71
C LYS A 25 -3.92 17.57 1.34
N MET A 26 -3.29 16.40 1.34
CA MET A 26 -2.84 15.70 0.14
C MET A 26 -3.74 14.50 -0.15
N ALA A 27 -3.88 14.14 -1.42
CA ALA A 27 -4.59 12.92 -1.80
C ALA A 27 -3.85 11.68 -1.28
N TYR A 28 -4.58 10.67 -0.84
CA TYR A 28 -4.01 9.41 -0.34
C TYR A 28 -4.30 8.26 -1.30
N PHE A 29 -3.28 7.53 -1.67
CA PHE A 29 -3.41 6.37 -2.55
C PHE A 29 -2.76 5.11 -1.93
N ASP A 30 -3.61 4.23 -1.39
CA ASP A 30 -3.22 2.87 -1.00
C ASP A 30 -3.12 2.01 -2.27
N THR A 31 -1.91 1.76 -2.75
CA THR A 31 -1.69 0.95 -3.97
C THR A 31 -2.12 -0.50 -3.80
N GLY A 32 -2.28 -0.99 -2.59
CA GLY A 32 -2.86 -2.30 -2.31
C GLY A 32 -4.32 -2.42 -2.77
N MET A 33 -5.04 -1.30 -2.91
CA MET A 33 -6.44 -1.31 -3.33
C MET A 33 -6.62 -1.83 -4.76
N VAL A 34 -5.72 -1.50 -5.69
CA VAL A 34 -5.83 -1.97 -7.08
C VAL A 34 -5.71 -3.50 -7.16
N TYR A 35 -4.78 -4.08 -6.39
CA TYR A 35 -4.60 -5.54 -6.32
C TYR A 35 -5.76 -6.22 -5.58
N ARG A 36 -6.29 -5.59 -4.52
CA ARG A 36 -7.49 -6.08 -3.84
C ARG A 36 -8.70 -6.06 -4.77
N ALA A 37 -8.85 -5.04 -5.60
CA ALA A 37 -9.95 -4.96 -6.56
C ALA A 37 -9.90 -6.10 -7.57
N VAL A 38 -8.73 -6.37 -8.16
CA VAL A 38 -8.56 -7.50 -9.09
C VAL A 38 -8.78 -8.83 -8.37
N GLY A 39 -8.14 -9.04 -7.22
CA GLY A 39 -8.27 -10.28 -6.44
C GLY A 39 -9.72 -10.54 -6.00
N LEU A 40 -10.42 -9.52 -5.56
CA LEU A 40 -11.83 -9.66 -5.18
C LEU A 40 -12.72 -9.99 -6.39
N GLN A 41 -12.46 -9.38 -7.57
CA GLN A 41 -13.17 -9.76 -8.80
C GLN A 41 -12.96 -11.24 -9.15
N MET A 42 -11.72 -11.77 -9.00
CA MET A 42 -11.46 -13.20 -9.19
C MET A 42 -12.32 -14.05 -8.25
N VAL A 43 -12.30 -13.73 -6.95
CA VAL A 43 -13.05 -14.47 -5.93
C VAL A 43 -14.56 -14.40 -6.16
N LEU A 44 -15.12 -13.21 -6.40
CA LEU A 44 -16.56 -13.03 -6.59
C LEU A 44 -17.10 -13.73 -7.84
N ASN A 45 -16.25 -13.94 -8.84
CA ASN A 45 -16.62 -14.66 -10.07
C ASN A 45 -16.20 -16.14 -10.06
N GLY A 46 -15.69 -16.67 -8.92
CA GLY A 46 -15.34 -18.07 -8.77
C GLY A 46 -14.10 -18.52 -9.55
N TYR A 47 -13.21 -17.59 -9.94
CA TYR A 47 -11.98 -17.92 -10.63
C TYR A 47 -10.86 -18.30 -9.66
N ASP A 48 -9.99 -19.21 -10.10
CA ASP A 48 -8.76 -19.55 -9.36
C ASP A 48 -7.81 -18.33 -9.34
N LEU A 49 -7.32 -18.00 -8.15
CA LEU A 49 -6.33 -16.92 -7.99
C LEU A 49 -5.00 -17.23 -8.71
N ASN A 50 -4.73 -18.50 -9.04
CA ASN A 50 -3.56 -18.92 -9.80
C ASN A 50 -3.70 -18.73 -11.32
N ASP A 51 -4.88 -18.32 -11.81
CA ASP A 51 -5.09 -17.97 -13.21
C ASP A 51 -4.59 -16.54 -13.48
N GLU A 52 -3.30 -16.43 -13.81
CA GLU A 52 -2.66 -15.13 -14.09
C GLU A 52 -3.29 -14.43 -15.29
N GLU A 53 -3.66 -15.14 -16.35
CA GLU A 53 -4.24 -14.55 -17.57
C GLU A 53 -5.59 -13.91 -17.26
N LYS A 54 -6.40 -14.59 -16.47
CA LYS A 54 -7.69 -14.05 -16.03
C LYS A 54 -7.53 -12.85 -15.12
N ALA A 55 -6.61 -12.92 -14.18
CA ALA A 55 -6.27 -11.81 -13.31
C ALA A 55 -5.80 -10.57 -14.11
N ALA A 56 -4.92 -10.78 -15.11
CA ALA A 56 -4.46 -9.72 -15.99
C ALA A 56 -5.59 -9.13 -16.83
N SER A 57 -6.58 -9.93 -17.26
CA SER A 57 -7.75 -9.42 -17.99
C SER A 57 -8.58 -8.48 -17.13
N PHE A 58 -8.83 -8.81 -15.85
CA PHE A 58 -9.50 -7.90 -14.92
C PHE A 58 -8.67 -6.66 -14.62
N ALA A 59 -7.36 -6.79 -14.49
CA ALA A 59 -6.47 -5.66 -14.26
C ALA A 59 -6.51 -4.64 -15.41
N LYS A 60 -6.54 -5.10 -16.66
CA LYS A 60 -6.61 -4.24 -17.86
C LYS A 60 -7.91 -3.41 -17.93
N THR A 61 -8.99 -3.91 -17.38
CA THR A 61 -10.30 -3.25 -17.41
C THR A 61 -10.63 -2.50 -16.13
N LEU A 62 -9.77 -2.58 -15.10
CA LEU A 62 -9.99 -1.89 -13.84
C LEU A 62 -9.92 -0.37 -14.02
N THR A 63 -10.96 0.31 -13.57
CA THR A 63 -11.02 1.77 -13.50
C THR A 63 -11.06 2.24 -12.05
N PHE A 64 -10.69 3.49 -11.79
CA PHE A 64 -10.76 4.08 -10.45
C PHE A 64 -12.19 4.01 -9.86
N PRO A 65 -13.27 4.39 -10.59
CA PRO A 65 -14.64 4.23 -10.08
C PRO A 65 -14.98 2.77 -9.74
N LYS A 66 -14.57 1.79 -10.57
CA LYS A 66 -14.82 0.38 -10.29
C LYS A 66 -14.06 -0.11 -9.06
N MET A 67 -12.82 0.33 -8.87
CA MET A 67 -12.06 0.05 -7.65
C MET A 67 -12.77 0.60 -6.42
N MET A 68 -13.28 1.84 -6.48
CA MET A 68 -14.02 2.46 -5.38
C MET A 68 -15.35 1.77 -5.09
N GLU A 69 -16.05 1.28 -6.12
CA GLU A 69 -17.24 0.44 -5.96
C GLU A 69 -16.90 -0.86 -5.20
N LEU A 70 -15.87 -1.58 -5.66
CA LEU A 70 -15.43 -2.83 -5.05
C LEU A 70 -14.94 -2.63 -3.61
N SER A 71 -14.35 -1.48 -3.30
CA SER A 71 -13.85 -1.17 -1.95
C SER A 71 -14.94 -1.12 -0.88
N LYS A 72 -16.21 -0.97 -1.27
CA LYS A 72 -17.38 -1.02 -0.38
C LYS A 72 -17.79 -2.45 -0.01
N ASN A 73 -17.29 -3.46 -0.70
CA ASN A 73 -17.58 -4.85 -0.37
C ASN A 73 -16.88 -5.23 0.94
N LYS A 74 -17.59 -5.93 1.83
CA LYS A 74 -17.08 -6.36 3.15
C LYS A 74 -15.79 -7.20 3.06
N ASP A 75 -15.63 -7.97 1.99
CA ASP A 75 -14.49 -8.86 1.78
C ASP A 75 -13.25 -8.13 1.24
N PHE A 76 -13.39 -6.88 0.79
CA PHE A 76 -12.29 -6.11 0.20
C PHE A 76 -11.10 -5.92 1.16
N ARG A 77 -11.36 -5.62 2.43
CA ARG A 77 -10.32 -5.44 3.47
C ARG A 77 -10.20 -6.63 4.42
N SER A 78 -10.98 -7.69 4.20
CA SER A 78 -10.92 -8.94 4.95
C SER A 78 -9.63 -9.74 4.65
N ASP A 79 -9.46 -10.88 5.31
CA ASP A 79 -8.38 -11.81 5.00
C ASP A 79 -8.49 -12.39 3.59
N VAL A 80 -9.72 -12.62 3.10
CA VAL A 80 -9.96 -13.07 1.71
C VAL A 80 -9.37 -12.06 0.72
N GLY A 81 -9.76 -10.79 0.80
CA GLY A 81 -9.24 -9.74 -0.07
C GLY A 81 -7.73 -9.50 0.12
N SER A 82 -7.22 -9.66 1.33
CA SER A 82 -5.79 -9.51 1.62
C SER A 82 -4.95 -10.66 1.04
N LYS A 83 -5.42 -11.90 1.14
CA LYS A 83 -4.77 -13.09 0.55
C LYS A 83 -4.82 -13.00 -0.98
N ALA A 84 -5.99 -12.71 -1.55
CA ALA A 84 -6.15 -12.54 -2.99
C ALA A 84 -5.19 -11.47 -3.54
N ALA A 85 -5.16 -10.28 -2.93
CA ALA A 85 -4.23 -9.22 -3.32
C ALA A 85 -2.76 -9.64 -3.27
N SER A 86 -2.37 -10.44 -2.26
CA SER A 86 -0.99 -10.91 -2.11
C SER A 86 -0.58 -11.88 -3.25
N VAL A 87 -1.49 -12.76 -3.68
CA VAL A 87 -1.25 -13.66 -4.83
C VAL A 87 -1.18 -12.85 -6.12
N ILE A 88 -2.21 -12.08 -6.39
CA ILE A 88 -2.36 -11.29 -7.63
C ILE A 88 -1.21 -10.30 -7.84
N SER A 89 -0.72 -9.68 -6.77
CA SER A 89 0.37 -8.71 -6.86
C SER A 89 1.73 -9.30 -7.21
N ALA A 90 1.88 -10.63 -7.20
CA ALA A 90 3.09 -11.32 -7.64
C ALA A 90 3.19 -11.43 -9.18
N TYR A 91 2.06 -11.31 -9.89
CA TYR A 91 2.02 -11.50 -11.34
C TYR A 91 2.53 -10.28 -12.11
N PRO A 92 3.59 -10.45 -12.94
CA PRO A 92 4.14 -9.34 -13.73
C PRO A 92 3.13 -8.72 -14.69
N SER A 93 2.28 -9.53 -15.33
CA SER A 93 1.25 -9.09 -16.26
C SER A 93 0.19 -8.21 -15.59
N VAL A 94 -0.25 -8.56 -14.38
CA VAL A 94 -1.18 -7.76 -13.57
C VAL A 94 -0.53 -6.43 -13.16
N ARG A 95 0.72 -6.48 -12.71
CA ARG A 95 1.46 -5.27 -12.31
C ARG A 95 1.63 -4.30 -13.47
N ALA A 96 2.00 -4.82 -14.66
CA ALA A 96 2.12 -4.02 -15.87
C ALA A 96 0.80 -3.35 -16.26
N ALA A 97 -0.31 -4.09 -16.20
CA ALA A 97 -1.64 -3.56 -16.51
C ALA A 97 -2.10 -2.44 -15.56
N LEU A 98 -1.72 -2.52 -14.27
CA LEU A 98 -2.12 -1.54 -13.24
C LEU A 98 -1.16 -0.35 -13.10
N LEU A 99 0.03 -0.41 -13.71
CA LEU A 99 1.09 0.58 -13.47
C LEU A 99 0.69 1.99 -13.93
N GLU A 100 0.11 2.12 -15.13
CA GLU A 100 -0.26 3.43 -15.67
C GLU A 100 -1.37 4.11 -14.87
N MET A 101 -2.35 3.36 -14.37
CA MET A 101 -3.38 3.88 -13.48
C MET A 101 -2.75 4.49 -12.21
N GLN A 102 -1.78 3.79 -11.62
CA GLN A 102 -1.07 4.25 -10.42
C GLN A 102 -0.21 5.50 -10.71
N LYS A 103 0.52 5.52 -11.83
CA LYS A 103 1.32 6.69 -12.24
C LYS A 103 0.46 7.92 -12.56
N ASN A 104 -0.69 7.71 -13.19
CA ASN A 104 -1.59 8.80 -13.55
C ASN A 104 -2.19 9.50 -12.34
N PHE A 105 -2.39 8.78 -11.23
CA PHE A 105 -2.80 9.41 -9.99
C PHE A 105 -1.77 10.41 -9.45
N ALA A 106 -0.46 10.17 -9.63
CA ALA A 106 0.58 11.14 -9.25
C ALA A 106 0.55 12.42 -10.09
N LYS A 107 0.17 12.31 -11.37
CA LYS A 107 0.07 13.47 -12.28
C LYS A 107 -1.16 14.32 -11.98
N ASN A 108 -2.26 13.68 -11.61
CA ASN A 108 -3.56 14.30 -11.38
C ASN A 108 -4.16 13.76 -10.06
N PRO A 109 -3.58 14.13 -8.91
CA PRO A 109 -4.07 13.61 -7.63
C PRO A 109 -5.45 14.18 -7.33
N VAL A 110 -6.37 13.29 -6.90
CA VAL A 110 -7.73 13.64 -6.51
C VAL A 110 -8.07 13.06 -5.14
N PHE A 111 -8.86 13.78 -4.38
CA PHE A 111 -9.46 13.27 -3.16
C PHE A 111 -10.55 12.23 -3.47
N GLU A 112 -11.05 11.54 -2.45
CA GLU A 112 -12.12 10.53 -2.61
C GLU A 112 -13.42 11.11 -3.20
N ASP A 113 -13.69 12.39 -2.97
CA ASP A 113 -14.84 13.13 -3.54
C ASP A 113 -14.62 13.60 -4.99
N GLY A 114 -13.46 13.29 -5.58
CA GLY A 114 -13.10 13.65 -6.94
C GLY A 114 -12.51 15.06 -7.10
N THR A 115 -12.40 15.84 -6.03
CA THR A 115 -11.77 17.16 -6.09
C THR A 115 -10.26 17.05 -6.24
N SER A 116 -9.65 17.99 -6.96
CA SER A 116 -8.19 18.01 -7.19
C SER A 116 -7.41 18.31 -5.92
N ALA A 117 -6.30 17.61 -5.76
CA ALA A 117 -5.35 17.83 -4.67
C ALA A 117 -4.01 18.38 -5.19
N ASN A 118 -3.31 19.18 -4.38
CA ASN A 118 -2.01 19.75 -4.73
C ASN A 118 -0.84 18.77 -4.55
N GLY A 119 -1.11 17.51 -4.25
CA GLY A 119 -0.10 16.48 -4.08
C GLY A 119 -0.70 15.16 -3.64
N ALA A 120 0.12 14.12 -3.63
CA ALA A 120 -0.30 12.78 -3.24
C ALA A 120 0.68 12.10 -2.29
N ILE A 121 0.13 11.24 -1.43
CA ILE A 121 0.88 10.31 -0.59
C ILE A 121 0.52 8.90 -1.02
N TYR A 122 1.54 8.14 -1.38
CA TYR A 122 1.42 6.74 -1.77
C TYR A 122 1.81 5.81 -0.63
N ASP A 123 1.02 4.77 -0.44
CA ASP A 123 1.31 3.65 0.45
C ASP A 123 1.43 2.35 -0.37
N GLY A 124 2.58 1.67 -0.26
CA GLY A 124 2.77 0.47 -1.06
C GLY A 124 3.96 -0.40 -0.68
N ARG A 125 4.62 -0.94 -1.74
CA ARG A 125 5.80 -1.80 -1.66
C ARG A 125 6.92 -1.35 -2.60
N ASP A 126 6.54 -0.67 -3.66
CA ASP A 126 7.40 -0.27 -4.77
C ASP A 126 7.04 1.13 -5.28
N THR A 127 6.38 1.92 -4.44
CA THR A 127 5.90 3.25 -4.83
C THR A 127 7.07 4.19 -5.09
N GLY A 128 8.11 4.15 -4.29
CA GLY A 128 9.30 4.98 -4.45
C GLY A 128 10.35 4.41 -5.42
N THR A 129 10.22 3.13 -5.83
CA THR A 129 11.18 2.50 -6.74
C THR A 129 10.66 2.36 -8.17
N VAL A 130 9.34 2.17 -8.36
CA VAL A 130 8.73 1.84 -9.67
C VAL A 130 7.62 2.81 -10.06
N ILE A 131 6.69 3.11 -9.15
CA ILE A 131 5.51 3.92 -9.48
C ILE A 131 5.90 5.40 -9.59
N CYS A 132 6.55 5.93 -8.58
CA CYS A 132 6.98 7.33 -8.46
C CYS A 132 8.48 7.42 -8.11
N PRO A 133 9.39 6.98 -9.00
CA PRO A 133 10.83 7.02 -8.72
C PRO A 133 11.38 8.44 -8.57
N GLN A 134 10.63 9.44 -9.04
CA GLN A 134 10.94 10.86 -8.90
C GLN A 134 10.14 11.56 -7.77
N ALA A 135 9.60 10.78 -6.81
CA ALA A 135 8.88 11.35 -5.68
C ALA A 135 9.78 12.32 -4.88
N ASP A 136 9.17 13.38 -4.37
CA ASP A 136 9.87 14.44 -3.62
C ASP A 136 10.46 13.97 -2.30
N LEU A 137 9.77 13.02 -1.65
CA LEU A 137 10.20 12.37 -0.43
C LEU A 137 9.82 10.88 -0.48
N LYS A 138 10.74 10.05 -0.01
CA LYS A 138 10.54 8.60 0.05
C LYS A 138 10.83 8.11 1.45
N PHE A 139 9.90 7.37 2.03
CA PHE A 139 10.05 6.71 3.32
C PHE A 139 9.93 5.20 3.14
N TYR A 140 10.75 4.48 3.86
CA TYR A 140 10.67 3.03 3.94
C TYR A 140 10.45 2.63 5.39
N VAL A 141 9.24 2.15 5.69
CA VAL A 141 8.80 1.87 7.05
C VAL A 141 8.94 0.38 7.33
N ILE A 142 9.76 0.04 8.31
CA ILE A 142 9.98 -1.33 8.78
C ILE A 142 9.43 -1.53 10.19
N ALA A 143 9.21 -2.77 10.55
CA ALA A 143 9.05 -3.24 11.92
C ALA A 143 9.40 -4.74 11.97
N ASP A 144 9.85 -5.20 13.13
CA ASP A 144 10.06 -6.62 13.39
C ASP A 144 8.81 -7.45 13.06
N LEU A 145 9.00 -8.62 12.45
CA LEU A 145 7.90 -9.48 12.04
C LEU A 145 7.02 -9.91 13.22
N THR A 146 7.62 -10.20 14.37
CA THR A 146 6.89 -10.56 15.60
C THR A 146 5.98 -9.42 16.04
N VAL A 147 6.50 -8.18 16.05
CA VAL A 147 5.72 -6.98 16.41
C VAL A 147 4.56 -6.76 15.42
N ARG A 148 4.81 -6.91 14.12
CA ARG A 148 3.77 -6.77 13.09
C ARG A 148 2.69 -7.85 13.22
N ALA A 149 3.08 -9.10 13.47
CA ALA A 149 2.16 -10.21 13.68
C ALA A 149 1.32 -10.03 14.94
N GLN A 150 1.90 -9.53 16.05
CA GLN A 150 1.16 -9.21 17.26
C GLN A 150 0.11 -8.11 17.03
N ARG A 151 0.48 -7.02 16.34
CA ARG A 151 -0.44 -5.94 15.97
C ARG A 151 -1.60 -6.49 15.14
N ARG A 152 -1.29 -7.24 14.09
CA ARG A 152 -2.30 -7.81 13.18
C ARG A 152 -3.19 -8.84 13.88
N CYS A 153 -2.64 -9.70 14.72
CA CYS A 153 -3.43 -10.66 15.49
C CYS A 153 -4.44 -9.95 16.40
N LYS A 154 -3.99 -8.91 17.12
CA LYS A 154 -4.86 -8.08 17.96
C LYS A 154 -5.99 -7.44 17.14
N ASP A 155 -5.69 -6.87 15.97
CA ASP A 155 -6.69 -6.24 15.10
C ASP A 155 -7.72 -7.26 14.59
N LEU A 156 -7.27 -8.46 14.19
CA LEU A 156 -8.14 -9.53 13.72
C LEU A 156 -9.08 -10.05 14.84
N ILE A 157 -8.56 -10.27 16.04
CA ILE A 157 -9.35 -10.69 17.19
C ILE A 157 -10.38 -9.61 17.55
N ALA A 158 -9.98 -8.34 17.55
CA ALA A 158 -10.89 -7.23 17.81
C ALA A 158 -12.00 -7.09 16.74
N ALA A 159 -11.73 -7.52 15.50
CA ALA A 159 -12.71 -7.60 14.43
C ALA A 159 -13.58 -8.88 14.46
N GLY A 160 -13.42 -9.73 15.48
CA GLY A 160 -14.22 -10.95 15.67
C GLY A 160 -13.72 -12.17 14.90
N HIS A 161 -12.49 -12.13 14.33
CA HIS A 161 -11.92 -13.30 13.67
C HIS A 161 -11.34 -14.29 14.68
N ASN A 162 -11.58 -15.57 14.48
CA ASN A 162 -10.94 -16.64 15.22
C ASN A 162 -9.58 -16.96 14.60
N THR A 163 -8.49 -16.47 15.19
CA THR A 163 -7.12 -16.65 14.71
C THR A 163 -6.15 -16.74 15.88
N THR A 164 -4.96 -17.31 15.64
CA THR A 164 -3.86 -17.36 16.62
C THR A 164 -2.67 -16.53 16.14
N PHE A 165 -1.79 -16.17 17.07
CA PHE A 165 -0.55 -15.47 16.75
C PHE A 165 0.30 -16.27 15.75
N GLU A 166 0.42 -17.58 15.92
CA GLU A 166 1.22 -18.48 15.08
C GLU A 166 0.70 -18.49 13.64
N GLN A 167 -0.63 -18.55 13.46
CA GLN A 167 -1.26 -18.47 12.14
C GLN A 167 -0.98 -17.13 11.46
N VAL A 168 -1.18 -16.02 12.18
CA VAL A 168 -0.93 -14.67 11.66
C VAL A 168 0.54 -14.47 11.34
N TYR A 169 1.45 -14.95 12.19
CA TYR A 169 2.89 -14.87 11.97
C TYR A 169 3.31 -15.63 10.71
N ALA A 170 2.83 -16.88 10.56
CA ALA A 170 3.12 -17.70 9.39
C ALA A 170 2.59 -17.04 8.09
N ASP A 171 1.36 -16.55 8.10
CA ASP A 171 0.74 -15.86 6.95
C ASP A 171 1.52 -14.59 6.56
N MET A 172 1.93 -13.80 7.56
CA MET A 172 2.71 -12.57 7.33
C MET A 172 4.12 -12.88 6.82
N LYS A 173 4.78 -13.89 7.36
CA LYS A 173 6.09 -14.36 6.87
C LYS A 173 6.01 -14.79 5.42
N ALA A 174 5.05 -15.64 5.08
CA ALA A 174 4.85 -16.10 3.71
C ALA A 174 4.52 -14.94 2.74
N ARG A 175 3.82 -13.91 3.21
CA ARG A 175 3.57 -12.69 2.44
C ARG A 175 4.83 -11.89 2.22
N ASP A 176 5.63 -11.66 3.26
CA ASP A 176 6.89 -10.93 3.16
C ASP A 176 7.85 -11.65 2.21
N ASP A 177 7.95 -12.99 2.31
CA ASP A 177 8.77 -13.79 1.41
C ASP A 177 8.33 -13.61 -0.06
N ARG A 178 7.02 -13.57 -0.34
CA ARG A 178 6.52 -13.27 -1.69
C ARG A 178 6.86 -11.84 -2.13
N ASP A 179 6.62 -10.84 -1.27
CA ASP A 179 6.87 -9.42 -1.60
C ASP A 179 8.37 -9.16 -1.86
N LEU A 180 9.27 -9.81 -1.12
CA LEU A 180 10.73 -9.68 -1.27
C LEU A 180 11.27 -10.38 -2.51
N ASN A 181 10.76 -11.59 -2.82
CA ASN A 181 11.33 -12.48 -3.84
C ASN A 181 10.61 -12.45 -5.20
N ARG A 182 9.53 -11.66 -5.36
CA ARG A 182 8.85 -11.57 -6.65
C ARG A 182 9.77 -10.99 -7.72
N SER A 183 9.65 -11.51 -8.94
CA SER A 183 10.49 -11.14 -10.08
C SER A 183 10.26 -9.71 -10.55
N SER A 184 9.04 -9.18 -10.38
CA SER A 184 8.67 -7.82 -10.76
C SER A 184 8.49 -6.93 -9.54
N ALA A 185 9.22 -5.82 -9.50
CA ALA A 185 9.15 -4.78 -8.48
C ALA A 185 9.21 -5.33 -7.03
N PRO A 186 10.28 -6.07 -6.65
CA PRO A 186 10.42 -6.62 -5.30
C PRO A 186 10.36 -5.53 -4.24
N LEU A 187 9.90 -5.89 -3.04
CA LEU A 187 9.91 -5.00 -1.90
C LEU A 187 11.36 -4.66 -1.50
N LYS A 188 11.77 -3.44 -1.75
CA LYS A 188 13.08 -2.92 -1.37
C LYS A 188 13.01 -1.40 -1.19
N PRO A 189 13.85 -0.83 -0.32
CA PRO A 189 13.94 0.62 -0.18
C PRO A 189 14.46 1.26 -1.48
N ALA A 190 13.94 2.43 -1.83
CA ALA A 190 14.58 3.28 -2.82
C ALA A 190 15.92 3.78 -2.26
N PRO A 191 16.94 4.03 -3.12
CA PRO A 191 18.27 4.44 -2.66
C PRO A 191 18.28 5.72 -1.81
N ASP A 192 17.33 6.60 -2.04
CA ASP A 192 17.13 7.88 -1.37
C ASP A 192 16.01 7.85 -0.31
N ALA A 193 15.51 6.66 0.06
CA ALA A 193 14.46 6.53 1.05
C ALA A 193 14.99 6.70 2.48
N VAL A 194 14.27 7.48 3.28
CA VAL A 194 14.50 7.57 4.73
C VAL A 194 13.90 6.35 5.41
N MET A 195 14.74 5.62 6.15
CA MET A 195 14.32 4.43 6.90
C MET A 195 13.64 4.82 8.20
N ILE A 196 12.46 4.26 8.46
CA ILE A 196 11.70 4.47 9.69
C ILE A 196 11.41 3.10 10.33
N ASP A 197 12.03 2.83 11.46
CA ASP A 197 11.74 1.61 12.22
C ASP A 197 10.65 1.90 13.25
N THR A 198 9.54 1.18 13.13
CA THR A 198 8.39 1.31 14.03
C THR A 198 8.27 0.15 15.02
N SER A 199 9.29 -0.68 15.17
CA SER A 199 9.28 -1.85 16.06
C SER A 199 8.94 -1.46 17.50
N THR A 200 9.54 -0.36 17.99
CA THR A 200 9.32 0.17 19.33
C THR A 200 8.54 1.49 19.34
N TYR A 201 8.27 2.07 18.19
CA TYR A 201 7.64 3.38 18.06
C TYR A 201 6.12 3.26 18.02
N LYS A 202 5.46 4.23 18.66
CA LYS A 202 4.05 4.56 18.41
C LYS A 202 3.95 5.45 17.16
N LEU A 203 2.73 5.64 16.67
CA LEU A 203 2.47 6.51 15.51
C LEU A 203 3.06 7.92 15.72
N GLU A 204 2.84 8.48 16.91
CA GLU A 204 3.29 9.84 17.25
C GLU A 204 4.80 9.99 17.14
N ASP A 205 5.57 8.97 17.52
CA ASP A 205 7.03 9.01 17.47
C ASP A 205 7.53 8.95 16.02
N SER A 206 6.88 8.13 15.19
CA SER A 206 7.16 8.09 13.74
C SER A 206 6.85 9.45 13.09
N LEU A 207 5.74 10.08 13.46
CA LEU A 207 5.34 11.38 12.91
C LEU A 207 6.28 12.51 13.36
N LYS A 208 6.84 12.46 14.59
CA LYS A 208 7.85 13.43 15.06
C LYS A 208 9.11 13.42 14.19
N VAL A 209 9.48 12.26 13.63
CA VAL A 209 10.63 12.15 12.71
C VAL A 209 10.26 12.60 11.29
N ILE A 210 9.09 12.22 10.80
CA ILE A 210 8.70 12.42 9.40
C ILE A 210 8.26 13.86 9.13
N ILE A 211 7.46 14.47 10.02
CA ILE A 211 6.87 15.80 9.83
C ILE A 211 7.94 16.87 9.55
N PRO A 212 9.04 16.99 10.31
CA PRO A 212 10.07 17.98 10.02
C PRO A 212 10.71 17.84 8.63
N LEU A 213 10.83 16.61 8.12
CA LEU A 213 11.36 16.37 6.77
C LEU A 213 10.38 16.83 5.69
N VAL A 214 9.09 16.61 5.89
CA VAL A 214 8.04 17.09 4.98
C VAL A 214 7.97 18.62 5.01
N ASP A 215 7.97 19.23 6.19
CA ASP A 215 7.93 20.69 6.36
C ASP A 215 9.13 21.36 5.68
N LYS A 216 10.34 20.82 5.86
CA LYS A 216 11.56 21.31 5.20
C LYS A 216 11.43 21.25 3.67
N LYS A 217 10.88 20.16 3.12
CA LYS A 217 10.71 20.01 1.68
C LYS A 217 9.68 20.99 1.13
N LEU A 218 8.56 21.19 1.83
CA LEU A 218 7.53 22.17 1.46
C LEU A 218 8.08 23.59 1.46
N ALA A 219 8.83 23.98 2.49
CA ALA A 219 9.46 25.30 2.56
C ALA A 219 10.43 25.54 1.39
N ALA A 220 11.24 24.54 1.04
CA ALA A 220 12.15 24.60 -0.10
C ALA A 220 11.44 24.68 -1.46
N SER A 221 10.23 24.14 -1.57
CA SER A 221 9.42 24.21 -2.80
C SER A 221 8.68 25.56 -2.93
N ALA A 222 8.33 26.19 -1.82
CA ALA A 222 7.68 27.51 -1.82
C ALA A 222 8.67 28.68 -2.09
N ALA A 223 9.98 28.44 -1.93
CA ALA A 223 11.03 29.42 -2.17
C ALA A 223 11.55 29.46 -3.63
N LYS A 224 11.02 28.59 -4.50
CA LYS A 224 11.32 28.53 -5.94
C LYS A 224 10.19 29.11 -6.75
#